data_24c99f6664325e0fc3aa8b9f286cc60b
#
_entry.id   24c99f6664325e0fc3aa8b9f286cc60b
#
_cell.length_a   1.000
_cell.length_b   1.000
_cell.length_c   1.000
_cell.angle_alpha   90.00
_cell.angle_beta   90.00
_cell.angle_gamma   90.00
#
_symmetry.space_group_name_H-M   'P 1'
#
loop_
_entity.id
_entity.type
_entity.pdbx_description
1 polymer ?
#
loop_
_entity_poly.entity_id
_entity_poly.type
_entity_poly.pdbx_seq_one_letter_code
_entity_poly.pdbx_strand_id
1 'polypeptide(L)'
;SIPAVQTFLGGRVTDKINDEFGTNINVGRVGLQFNGDVELKNILISDYKNDTLIGIKELNTSVISFKNLYNGILNFGDIDINELVFNVKTYELASQTNLDVFVERFERNNPKAKRGEFLLSSSDLSILDGTFRLIDENKQQPKILEFYDLNINATNFVIENSNVNARINTLAFKDTRGAYIENMVTNFEYTLDHMSFNDLSIRTRESNLTGRLRFDYNRKDFKYFEDKVRITANLVDSEISFNDLNTFYDEFGADEIAYIDAEFSGTLNNLKATNVKANTSARTRIYGDLSFKN
;
A
#
# COMPACT_ATOMS: atom_id res chain seq x y z
N SER A 1 -7.50 -13.16 34.59
CA SER A 1 -8.91 -13.31 34.19
C SER A 1 -9.12 -12.65 32.82
N ILE A 2 -10.05 -13.15 32.02
CA ILE A 2 -10.40 -12.62 30.68
C ILE A 2 -10.66 -11.10 30.70
N PRO A 3 -11.42 -10.53 31.67
CA PRO A 3 -11.63 -9.08 31.73
C PRO A 3 -10.35 -8.26 31.92
N ALA A 4 -9.38 -8.78 32.67
CA ALA A 4 -8.11 -8.06 32.89
C ALA A 4 -7.25 -8.00 31.61
N VAL A 5 -7.26 -9.06 30.81
CA VAL A 5 -6.57 -9.09 29.52
C VAL A 5 -7.27 -8.18 28.51
N GLN A 6 -8.58 -8.17 28.47
CA GLN A 6 -9.36 -7.28 27.60
C GLN A 6 -9.12 -5.80 27.93
N THR A 7 -9.15 -5.42 29.21
CA THR A 7 -8.84 -4.05 29.65
C THR A 7 -7.41 -3.67 29.35
N PHE A 8 -6.47 -4.63 29.48
CA PHE A 8 -5.07 -4.41 29.19
C PHE A 8 -4.80 -4.19 27.69
N LEU A 9 -5.36 -5.04 26.82
CA LEU A 9 -5.17 -4.94 25.38
C LEU A 9 -5.92 -3.73 24.78
N GLY A 10 -7.12 -3.42 25.32
CA GLY A 10 -7.94 -2.34 24.80
C GLY A 10 -7.53 -0.93 25.20
N GLY A 11 -6.85 -0.78 26.34
CA GLY A 11 -6.44 0.53 26.86
C GLY A 11 -4.92 0.72 26.85
N ARG A 12 -4.20 -0.10 27.59
CA ARG A 12 -2.77 0.16 27.87
C ARG A 12 -1.85 0.06 26.66
N VAL A 13 -2.12 -0.85 25.71
CA VAL A 13 -1.26 -1.00 24.52
C VAL A 13 -1.47 0.17 23.57
N THR A 14 -2.71 0.53 23.30
CA THR A 14 -3.05 1.70 22.46
C THR A 14 -2.62 3.00 23.12
N ASP A 15 -2.85 3.18 24.43
CA ASP A 15 -2.40 4.36 25.17
C ASP A 15 -0.87 4.49 25.11
N LYS A 16 -0.14 3.39 25.28
CA LYS A 16 1.32 3.39 25.19
C LYS A 16 1.80 3.82 23.80
N ILE A 17 1.23 3.26 22.73
CA ILE A 17 1.59 3.63 21.34
C ILE A 17 1.24 5.10 21.09
N ASN A 18 0.05 5.52 21.50
CA ASN A 18 -0.37 6.91 21.35
C ASN A 18 0.55 7.89 22.11
N ASP A 19 0.93 7.56 23.35
CA ASP A 19 1.81 8.39 24.16
C ASP A 19 3.25 8.42 23.65
N GLU A 20 3.74 7.28 23.15
CA GLU A 20 5.13 7.14 22.69
C GLU A 20 5.35 7.80 21.33
N PHE A 21 4.41 7.60 20.40
CA PHE A 21 4.55 8.09 19.02
C PHE A 21 3.64 9.29 18.68
N GLY A 22 2.80 9.72 19.61
CA GLY A 22 1.86 10.84 19.39
C GLY A 22 0.77 10.50 18.38
N THR A 23 0.40 9.22 18.28
CA THR A 23 -0.68 8.75 17.39
C THR A 23 -2.05 8.94 18.04
N ASN A 24 -3.11 8.75 17.25
CA ASN A 24 -4.49 8.74 17.73
C ASN A 24 -5.15 7.44 17.26
N ILE A 25 -4.86 6.36 17.98
CA ILE A 25 -5.39 5.02 17.74
C ILE A 25 -6.48 4.75 18.78
N ASN A 26 -7.64 4.33 18.33
CA ASN A 26 -8.77 3.95 19.16
C ASN A 26 -9.25 2.54 18.78
N VAL A 27 -9.59 1.73 19.78
CA VAL A 27 -10.15 0.39 19.61
C VAL A 27 -11.48 0.32 20.35
N GLY A 28 -12.57 0.13 19.60
CA GLY A 28 -13.93 0.14 20.18
C GLY A 28 -14.21 -1.07 21.05
N ARG A 29 -13.70 -2.25 20.68
CA ARG A 29 -13.89 -3.48 21.44
C ARG A 29 -12.69 -4.42 21.32
N VAL A 30 -12.35 -5.06 22.43
CA VAL A 30 -11.36 -6.15 22.49
C VAL A 30 -12.02 -7.40 23.04
N GLY A 31 -11.91 -8.50 22.31
CA GLY A 31 -12.33 -9.84 22.69
C GLY A 31 -11.13 -10.77 22.84
N LEU A 32 -11.21 -11.73 23.76
CA LEU A 32 -10.28 -12.84 23.84
C LEU A 32 -11.08 -14.12 23.55
N GLN A 33 -10.66 -14.86 22.56
CA GLN A 33 -11.28 -16.13 22.18
C GLN A 33 -10.79 -17.29 23.06
N PHE A 34 -11.52 -18.41 23.08
CA PHE A 34 -11.17 -19.56 23.90
C PHE A 34 -9.84 -20.24 23.51
N ASN A 35 -9.44 -20.10 22.23
CA ASN A 35 -8.16 -20.59 21.70
C ASN A 35 -6.98 -19.67 22.03
N GLY A 36 -7.21 -18.50 22.66
CA GLY A 36 -6.20 -17.51 23.00
C GLY A 36 -6.02 -16.40 21.95
N ASP A 37 -6.76 -16.45 20.85
CA ASP A 37 -6.74 -15.40 19.84
C ASP A 37 -7.43 -14.12 20.34
N VAL A 38 -7.03 -13.00 19.78
CA VAL A 38 -7.56 -11.67 20.10
C VAL A 38 -8.40 -11.18 18.94
N GLU A 39 -9.63 -10.76 19.24
CA GLU A 39 -10.54 -10.08 18.34
C GLU A 39 -10.58 -8.60 18.68
N LEU A 40 -10.29 -7.73 17.72
CA LEU A 40 -10.43 -6.27 17.84
C LEU A 40 -11.52 -5.80 16.89
N LYS A 41 -12.40 -4.92 17.36
CA LYS A 41 -13.47 -4.33 16.53
C LYS A 41 -13.46 -2.83 16.57
N ASN A 42 -13.82 -2.23 15.43
CA ASN A 42 -13.92 -0.79 15.26
C ASN A 42 -12.60 -0.08 15.63
N ILE A 43 -11.50 -0.52 14.99
CA ILE A 43 -10.22 0.16 15.13
C ILE A 43 -10.25 1.41 14.25
N LEU A 44 -9.90 2.54 14.84
CA LEU A 44 -9.80 3.82 14.16
C LEU A 44 -8.43 4.43 14.42
N ILE A 45 -7.70 4.69 13.37
CA ILE A 45 -6.48 5.49 13.39
C ILE A 45 -6.81 6.82 12.72
N SER A 46 -6.78 7.90 13.50
CA SER A 46 -7.06 9.23 13.01
C SER A 46 -5.77 9.95 12.60
N ASP A 47 -5.88 10.76 11.57
CA ASP A 47 -4.80 11.64 11.14
C ASP A 47 -4.69 12.92 11.99
N TYR A 48 -3.82 13.84 11.60
CA TYR A 48 -3.58 15.11 12.31
C TYR A 48 -4.74 16.13 12.22
N LYS A 49 -5.74 15.87 11.37
CA LYS A 49 -6.98 16.63 11.26
C LYS A 49 -8.16 15.96 11.98
N ASN A 50 -7.92 14.80 12.60
CA ASN A 50 -8.91 13.90 13.18
C ASN A 50 -9.85 13.24 12.16
N ASP A 51 -9.48 13.22 10.88
CA ASP A 51 -10.15 12.40 9.88
C ASP A 51 -9.63 10.94 9.95
N THR A 52 -10.40 10.01 9.41
CA THR A 52 -10.01 8.59 9.35
C THR A 52 -8.86 8.42 8.37
N LEU A 53 -7.68 8.06 8.87
CA LEU A 53 -6.56 7.56 8.06
C LEU A 53 -6.75 6.06 7.80
N ILE A 54 -6.93 5.27 8.87
CA ILE A 54 -7.20 3.83 8.77
C ILE A 54 -8.39 3.49 9.66
N GLY A 55 -9.38 2.82 9.08
CA GLY A 55 -10.50 2.22 9.77
C GLY A 55 -10.54 0.72 9.54
N ILE A 56 -10.71 -0.08 10.58
CA ILE A 56 -10.84 -1.53 10.49
C ILE A 56 -12.08 -1.95 11.28
N LYS A 57 -13.00 -2.64 10.62
CA LYS A 57 -14.20 -3.11 11.29
C LYS A 57 -13.91 -4.28 12.24
N GLU A 58 -13.13 -5.25 11.76
CA GLU A 58 -12.74 -6.41 12.53
C GLU A 58 -11.31 -6.85 12.22
N LEU A 59 -10.55 -7.14 13.26
CA LEU A 59 -9.21 -7.71 13.19
C LEU A 59 -9.14 -8.89 14.16
N ASN A 60 -8.77 -10.05 13.64
CA ASN A 60 -8.48 -11.24 14.43
C ASN A 60 -6.99 -11.53 14.36
N THR A 61 -6.37 -11.92 15.46
CA THR A 61 -4.95 -12.21 15.49
C THR A 61 -4.58 -13.19 16.60
N SER A 62 -3.58 -14.02 16.33
CA SER A 62 -2.93 -14.84 17.32
C SER A 62 -1.74 -14.09 17.93
N VAL A 63 -1.70 -14.00 19.26
CA VAL A 63 -0.62 -13.32 19.99
C VAL A 63 0.47 -14.32 20.33
N ILE A 64 1.66 -14.19 19.71
CA ILE A 64 2.79 -15.09 19.97
C ILE A 64 3.33 -14.92 21.39
N SER A 65 3.36 -13.70 21.92
CA SER A 65 3.89 -13.42 23.26
C SER A 65 3.22 -12.21 23.91
N PHE A 66 2.42 -12.46 24.94
CA PHE A 66 1.85 -11.39 25.74
C PHE A 66 2.92 -10.54 26.47
N LYS A 67 4.09 -11.12 26.78
CA LYS A 67 5.21 -10.37 27.34
C LYS A 67 5.77 -9.35 26.35
N ASN A 68 5.92 -9.75 25.09
CA ASN A 68 6.36 -8.85 24.03
C ASN A 68 5.35 -7.74 23.79
N LEU A 69 4.06 -8.08 23.73
CA LEU A 69 2.97 -7.13 23.59
C LEU A 69 2.96 -6.11 24.75
N TYR A 70 3.19 -6.56 25.99
CA TYR A 70 3.34 -5.67 27.15
C TYR A 70 4.51 -4.71 27.00
N ASN A 71 5.60 -5.14 26.40
CA ASN A 71 6.78 -4.32 26.15
C ASN A 71 6.66 -3.43 24.91
N GLY A 72 5.51 -3.47 24.19
CA GLY A 72 5.27 -2.67 22.98
C GLY A 72 5.80 -3.31 21.69
N ILE A 73 6.19 -4.58 21.75
CA ILE A 73 6.59 -5.36 20.57
C ILE A 73 5.36 -6.12 20.06
N LEU A 74 4.86 -5.69 18.91
CA LEU A 74 3.64 -6.23 18.28
C LEU A 74 4.01 -7.39 17.35
N ASN A 75 4.25 -8.55 17.95
CA ASN A 75 4.60 -9.76 17.20
C ASN A 75 3.43 -10.74 17.21
N PHE A 76 2.84 -10.93 16.02
CA PHE A 76 1.65 -11.73 15.80
C PHE A 76 1.98 -12.94 14.91
N GLY A 77 1.23 -14.03 15.06
CA GLY A 77 1.30 -15.17 14.15
C GLY A 77 0.64 -14.82 12.83
N ASP A 78 -0.65 -14.66 12.89
CA ASP A 78 -1.52 -14.28 11.80
C ASP A 78 -2.29 -13.01 12.16
N ILE A 79 -2.62 -12.23 11.15
CA ILE A 79 -3.49 -11.07 11.25
C ILE A 79 -4.53 -11.19 10.14
N ASP A 80 -5.80 -11.33 10.53
CA ASP A 80 -6.93 -11.31 9.62
C ASP A 80 -7.72 -10.02 9.80
N ILE A 81 -7.82 -9.23 8.74
CA ILE A 81 -8.52 -7.95 8.70
C ILE A 81 -9.74 -8.07 7.79
N ASN A 82 -10.87 -7.66 8.28
CA ASN A 82 -12.11 -7.57 7.51
C ASN A 82 -12.61 -6.13 7.48
N GLU A 83 -13.01 -5.67 6.28
CA GLU A 83 -13.48 -4.30 6.01
C GLU A 83 -12.46 -3.23 6.46
N LEU A 84 -11.31 -3.19 5.77
CA LEU A 84 -10.32 -2.12 5.89
C LEU A 84 -10.75 -0.89 5.09
N VAL A 85 -10.66 0.28 5.68
CA VAL A 85 -10.70 1.57 4.98
C VAL A 85 -9.37 2.27 5.19
N PHE A 86 -8.67 2.62 4.09
CA PHE A 86 -7.41 3.32 4.15
C PHE A 86 -7.47 4.58 3.28
N ASN A 87 -7.47 5.77 3.89
CA ASN A 87 -7.60 7.05 3.22
C ASN A 87 -6.28 7.83 3.27
N VAL A 88 -5.57 7.88 2.17
CA VAL A 88 -4.42 8.78 1.99
C VAL A 88 -4.91 10.09 1.39
N LYS A 89 -4.74 11.20 2.12
CA LYS A 89 -5.35 12.48 1.78
C LYS A 89 -4.32 13.61 1.85
N THR A 90 -4.25 14.39 0.78
CA THR A 90 -3.59 15.68 0.77
C THR A 90 -4.65 16.76 0.97
N TYR A 91 -4.62 17.43 2.11
CA TYR A 91 -5.56 18.49 2.42
C TYR A 91 -5.30 19.75 1.58
N GLU A 92 -6.31 20.58 1.46
CA GLU A 92 -6.18 21.89 0.81
C GLU A 92 -5.02 22.70 1.41
N LEU A 93 -4.17 23.25 0.55
CA LEU A 93 -2.94 23.97 0.86
C LEU A 93 -1.83 23.13 1.54
N ALA A 94 -2.05 21.85 1.81
CA ALA A 94 -1.00 20.98 2.34
C ALA A 94 0.00 20.57 1.25
N SER A 95 1.24 20.35 1.66
CA SER A 95 2.31 19.84 0.80
C SER A 95 2.61 18.36 0.99
N GLN A 96 2.07 17.76 2.04
CA GLN A 96 2.26 16.37 2.42
C GLN A 96 0.90 15.69 2.59
N THR A 97 0.88 14.38 2.41
CA THR A 97 -0.31 13.58 2.71
C THR A 97 -0.47 13.40 4.23
N ASN A 98 -1.66 13.05 4.67
CA ASN A 98 -1.90 12.66 6.06
C ASN A 98 -1.09 11.42 6.46
N LEU A 99 -0.84 10.50 5.51
CA LEU A 99 0.02 9.33 5.71
C LEU A 99 1.47 9.75 5.96
N ASP A 100 2.01 10.71 5.21
CA ASP A 100 3.37 11.21 5.43
C ASP A 100 3.54 11.76 6.84
N VAL A 101 2.60 12.59 7.28
CA VAL A 101 2.59 13.16 8.63
C VAL A 101 2.46 12.07 9.70
N PHE A 102 1.69 11.02 9.45
CA PHE A 102 1.54 9.90 10.37
C PHE A 102 2.83 9.07 10.47
N VAL A 103 3.45 8.73 9.35
CA VAL A 103 4.66 7.89 9.30
C VAL A 103 5.88 8.63 9.90
N GLU A 104 5.99 9.95 9.72
CA GLU A 104 7.04 10.76 10.36
C GLU A 104 7.08 10.62 11.88
N ARG A 105 5.97 10.24 12.52
CA ARG A 105 5.91 10.01 13.98
C ARG A 105 6.73 8.81 14.43
N PHE A 106 6.99 7.85 13.55
CA PHE A 106 7.75 6.63 13.81
C PHE A 106 9.22 6.74 13.40
N GLU A 107 9.67 7.89 12.90
CA GLU A 107 11.07 8.08 12.53
C GLU A 107 11.99 8.10 13.77
N ARG A 108 13.13 7.41 13.68
CA ARG A 108 14.14 7.33 14.77
C ARG A 108 14.62 8.69 15.28
N ASN A 109 14.63 9.70 14.43
CA ASN A 109 15.10 11.06 14.73
C ASN A 109 13.99 12.05 15.07
N ASN A 110 12.75 11.57 15.28
CA ASN A 110 11.67 12.46 15.66
C ASN A 110 11.89 12.99 17.08
N PRO A 111 12.14 14.31 17.27
CA PRO A 111 12.39 14.88 18.59
C PRO A 111 11.19 14.79 19.54
N LYS A 112 9.99 14.47 19.00
CA LYS A 112 8.75 14.28 19.77
C LYS A 112 8.52 12.81 20.17
N ALA A 113 9.22 11.85 19.55
CA ALA A 113 9.11 10.45 19.92
C ALA A 113 9.85 10.22 21.26
N LYS A 114 9.14 9.73 22.25
CA LYS A 114 9.72 9.27 23.51
C LYS A 114 10.32 7.89 23.26
N ARG A 115 11.53 7.86 22.73
CA ARG A 115 12.44 6.70 22.63
C ARG A 115 11.77 5.31 22.61
N GLY A 116 11.43 4.81 21.45
CA GLY A 116 11.06 3.42 21.21
C GLY A 116 11.25 3.09 19.74
N GLU A 117 11.65 1.87 19.44
CA GLU A 117 11.54 1.33 18.08
C GLU A 117 10.13 0.75 17.94
N PHE A 118 9.39 1.20 16.91
CA PHE A 118 8.11 0.58 16.58
C PHE A 118 8.39 -0.67 15.76
N LEU A 119 7.92 -1.80 16.24
CA LEU A 119 8.00 -3.07 15.53
C LEU A 119 6.63 -3.75 15.56
N LEU A 120 6.07 -3.98 14.36
CA LEU A 120 4.92 -4.84 14.16
C LEU A 120 5.29 -5.90 13.13
N SER A 121 5.04 -7.16 13.45
CA SER A 121 5.31 -8.26 12.54
C SER A 121 4.21 -9.31 12.57
N SER A 122 3.97 -9.94 11.42
CA SER A 122 3.07 -11.07 11.27
C SER A 122 3.65 -12.07 10.28
N SER A 123 3.51 -13.34 10.58
CA SER A 123 3.88 -14.42 9.65
C SER A 123 2.93 -14.49 8.46
N ASP A 124 1.64 -14.23 8.69
CA ASP A 124 0.60 -14.19 7.66
C ASP A 124 -0.32 -13.00 7.92
N LEU A 125 -0.62 -12.23 6.86
CA LEU A 125 -1.55 -11.11 6.88
C LEU A 125 -2.61 -11.34 5.80
N SER A 126 -3.87 -11.35 6.20
CA SER A 126 -5.01 -11.42 5.30
C SER A 126 -5.87 -10.15 5.45
N ILE A 127 -6.26 -9.57 4.32
CA ILE A 127 -7.21 -8.47 4.26
C ILE A 127 -8.33 -8.87 3.31
N LEU A 128 -9.56 -8.80 3.78
CA LEU A 128 -10.76 -9.05 3.01
C LEU A 128 -11.62 -7.78 2.97
N ASP A 129 -12.17 -7.51 1.80
CA ASP A 129 -13.14 -6.44 1.57
C ASP A 129 -12.62 -5.04 1.98
N GLY A 130 -11.39 -4.75 1.56
CA GLY A 130 -10.75 -3.46 1.82
C GLY A 130 -11.13 -2.39 0.81
N THR A 131 -10.98 -1.13 1.23
CA THR A 131 -11.07 0.06 0.37
C THR A 131 -9.86 0.94 0.61
N PHE A 132 -9.19 1.33 -0.46
CA PHE A 132 -8.10 2.31 -0.44
C PHE A 132 -8.54 3.56 -1.22
N ARG A 133 -8.27 4.73 -0.66
CA ARG A 133 -8.52 6.02 -1.34
C ARG A 133 -7.30 6.91 -1.28
N LEU A 134 -6.94 7.46 -2.44
CA LEU A 134 -5.98 8.56 -2.55
C LEU A 134 -6.74 9.82 -2.97
N ILE A 135 -6.74 10.84 -2.11
CA ILE A 135 -7.54 12.06 -2.26
C ILE A 135 -6.60 13.26 -2.30
N ASP A 136 -6.72 14.12 -3.31
CA ASP A 136 -5.98 15.38 -3.41
C ASP A 136 -6.96 16.56 -3.48
N GLU A 137 -7.09 17.30 -2.38
CA GLU A 137 -7.96 18.48 -2.28
C GLU A 137 -7.37 19.74 -2.91
N ASN A 138 -6.10 19.74 -3.32
CA ASN A 138 -5.49 20.88 -4.02
C ASN A 138 -5.91 20.99 -5.49
N LYS A 139 -6.59 19.98 -6.03
CA LYS A 139 -7.12 20.01 -7.39
C LYS A 139 -8.48 20.71 -7.41
N GLN A 140 -8.83 21.39 -8.52
CA GLN A 140 -10.10 22.12 -8.67
C GLN A 140 -11.34 21.23 -8.46
N GLN A 141 -11.22 19.95 -8.83
CA GLN A 141 -12.10 18.88 -8.38
C GLN A 141 -11.19 17.92 -7.61
N PRO A 142 -11.50 17.57 -6.36
CA PRO A 142 -10.68 16.61 -5.62
C PRO A 142 -10.45 15.37 -6.46
N LYS A 143 -9.18 15.10 -6.81
CA LYS A 143 -8.85 13.90 -7.58
C LYS A 143 -8.92 12.72 -6.61
N ILE A 144 -9.83 11.81 -6.88
CA ILE A 144 -10.00 10.60 -6.08
C ILE A 144 -9.56 9.40 -6.93
N LEU A 145 -8.59 8.66 -6.40
CA LEU A 145 -8.29 7.32 -6.85
C LEU A 145 -8.83 6.38 -5.79
N GLU A 146 -9.71 5.48 -6.18
CA GLU A 146 -10.33 4.54 -5.24
C GLU A 146 -10.22 3.11 -5.75
N PHE A 147 -9.66 2.26 -4.89
CA PHE A 147 -9.64 0.81 -5.06
C PHE A 147 -10.59 0.19 -4.05
N TYR A 148 -11.47 -0.67 -4.49
CA TYR A 148 -12.46 -1.36 -3.68
C TYR A 148 -12.43 -2.87 -3.95
N ASP A 149 -13.13 -3.65 -3.14
CA ASP A 149 -13.02 -5.12 -3.13
C ASP A 149 -11.54 -5.55 -3.00
N LEU A 150 -10.77 -4.80 -2.18
CA LEU A 150 -9.35 -5.05 -1.99
C LEU A 150 -9.16 -6.28 -1.12
N ASN A 151 -8.56 -7.31 -1.70
CA ASN A 151 -8.23 -8.56 -1.01
C ASN A 151 -6.73 -8.79 -1.10
N ILE A 152 -6.08 -9.01 0.04
CA ILE A 152 -4.64 -9.21 0.16
C ILE A 152 -4.37 -10.45 1.00
N ASN A 153 -3.43 -11.29 0.55
CA ASN A 153 -2.70 -12.20 1.40
C ASN A 153 -1.21 -11.91 1.27
N ALA A 154 -0.54 -11.73 2.40
CA ALA A 154 0.88 -11.47 2.46
C ALA A 154 1.53 -12.27 3.58
N THR A 155 2.77 -12.67 3.38
CA THR A 155 3.61 -13.33 4.38
C THR A 155 4.82 -12.48 4.72
N ASN A 156 5.46 -12.77 5.87
CA ASN A 156 6.63 -12.03 6.33
C ASN A 156 6.37 -10.51 6.39
N PHE A 157 5.18 -10.13 6.84
CA PHE A 157 4.81 -8.73 7.00
C PHE A 157 5.52 -8.12 8.21
N VAL A 158 6.26 -7.06 7.97
CA VAL A 158 7.01 -6.33 9.00
C VAL A 158 6.88 -4.84 8.79
N ILE A 159 6.51 -4.13 9.86
CA ILE A 159 6.67 -2.68 9.97
C ILE A 159 7.76 -2.43 11.00
N GLU A 160 8.88 -1.87 10.57
CA GLU A 160 9.96 -1.42 11.43
C GLU A 160 10.10 0.09 11.32
N ASN A 161 9.66 0.80 12.34
CA ASN A 161 9.52 2.26 12.35
C ASN A 161 8.67 2.75 11.15
N SER A 162 9.29 3.41 10.18
CA SER A 162 8.64 3.92 8.96
C SER A 162 8.75 2.98 7.75
N ASN A 163 9.43 1.85 7.89
CA ASN A 163 9.65 0.92 6.80
C ASN A 163 8.64 -0.23 6.85
N VAL A 164 8.18 -0.66 5.68
CA VAL A 164 7.27 -1.80 5.52
C VAL A 164 7.86 -2.79 4.54
N ASN A 165 7.87 -4.06 4.92
CA ASN A 165 8.28 -5.17 4.06
C ASN A 165 7.22 -6.25 4.10
N ALA A 166 6.94 -6.87 2.96
CA ALA A 166 6.05 -8.02 2.87
C ALA A 166 6.28 -8.84 1.60
N ARG A 167 6.03 -10.11 1.66
CA ARG A 167 5.79 -10.93 0.47
C ARG A 167 4.28 -10.94 0.20
N ILE A 168 3.84 -10.24 -0.83
CA ILE A 168 2.47 -10.27 -1.31
C ILE A 168 2.29 -11.53 -2.15
N ASN A 169 1.48 -12.47 -1.67
CA ASN A 169 1.17 -13.72 -2.35
C ASN A 169 -0.02 -13.55 -3.28
N THR A 170 -1.00 -12.74 -2.86
CA THR A 170 -2.14 -12.33 -3.68
C THR A 170 -2.55 -10.92 -3.30
N LEU A 171 -2.85 -10.10 -4.29
CA LEU A 171 -3.53 -8.83 -4.13
C LEU A 171 -4.47 -8.66 -5.30
N ALA A 172 -5.75 -8.48 -5.02
CA ALA A 172 -6.80 -8.25 -6.00
C ALA A 172 -7.61 -7.01 -5.61
N PHE A 173 -8.03 -6.22 -6.59
CA PHE A 173 -8.89 -5.06 -6.37
C PHE A 173 -9.55 -4.60 -7.67
N LYS A 174 -10.60 -3.80 -7.51
CA LYS A 174 -11.25 -3.06 -8.59
C LYS A 174 -10.99 -1.57 -8.43
N ASP A 175 -10.82 -0.89 -9.54
CA ASP A 175 -10.70 0.58 -9.62
C ASP A 175 -12.02 1.17 -10.10
N THR A 176 -12.39 2.33 -9.59
CA THR A 176 -13.64 3.03 -9.98
C THR A 176 -13.69 3.43 -11.46
N ARG A 177 -12.54 3.45 -12.14
CA ARG A 177 -12.46 3.70 -13.60
C ARG A 177 -12.72 2.46 -14.46
N GLY A 178 -12.83 1.29 -13.83
CA GLY A 178 -13.14 0.03 -14.48
C GLY A 178 -12.00 -0.98 -14.59
N ALA A 179 -10.78 -0.63 -14.18
CA ALA A 179 -9.68 -1.59 -14.11
C ALA A 179 -9.94 -2.66 -13.04
N TYR A 180 -9.57 -3.89 -13.34
CA TYR A 180 -9.65 -5.00 -12.39
C TYR A 180 -8.31 -5.76 -12.38
N ILE A 181 -7.61 -5.66 -11.28
CA ILE A 181 -6.45 -6.49 -11.01
C ILE A 181 -6.96 -7.78 -10.34
N GLU A 182 -6.88 -8.89 -11.07
CA GLU A 182 -7.30 -10.19 -10.57
C GLU A 182 -6.29 -10.76 -9.57
N ASN A 183 -5.01 -10.52 -9.82
CA ASN A 183 -3.94 -10.92 -8.91
C ASN A 183 -2.67 -10.09 -9.13
N MET A 184 -2.03 -9.72 -8.04
CA MET A 184 -0.67 -9.20 -8.03
C MET A 184 0.15 -9.97 -7.00
N VAL A 185 1.35 -10.40 -7.41
CA VAL A 185 2.34 -11.08 -6.57
C VAL A 185 3.63 -10.27 -6.61
N THR A 186 4.25 -10.03 -5.46
CA THR A 186 5.51 -9.27 -5.41
C THR A 186 6.20 -9.38 -4.06
N ASN A 187 7.51 -9.14 -4.02
CA ASN A 187 8.23 -8.75 -2.81
C ASN A 187 8.13 -7.23 -2.70
N PHE A 188 7.36 -6.76 -1.74
CA PHE A 188 7.08 -5.34 -1.51
C PHE A 188 7.98 -4.76 -0.44
N GLU A 189 8.51 -3.58 -0.72
CA GLU A 189 9.25 -2.76 0.24
C GLU A 189 8.80 -1.29 0.12
N TYR A 190 8.56 -0.66 1.26
CA TYR A 190 8.31 0.76 1.38
C TYR A 190 9.26 1.37 2.41
N THR A 191 9.89 2.48 2.04
CA THR A 191 10.76 3.28 2.90
C THR A 191 10.42 4.76 2.77
N LEU A 192 11.17 5.63 3.45
CA LEU A 192 10.99 7.09 3.37
C LEU A 192 11.38 7.69 2.02
N ASP A 193 12.17 6.99 1.23
CA ASP A 193 12.76 7.49 -0.01
C ASP A 193 12.44 6.64 -1.24
N HIS A 194 11.90 5.44 -1.04
CA HIS A 194 11.50 4.60 -2.16
C HIS A 194 10.40 3.59 -1.82
N MET A 195 9.76 3.10 -2.86
CA MET A 195 8.84 1.98 -2.83
C MET A 195 9.19 1.02 -3.96
N SER A 196 9.35 -0.26 -3.69
CA SER A 196 9.73 -1.25 -4.68
C SER A 196 8.82 -2.47 -4.68
N PHE A 197 8.63 -3.00 -5.90
CA PHE A 197 7.89 -4.22 -6.20
C PHE A 197 8.84 -5.13 -6.99
N ASN A 198 9.53 -6.03 -6.28
CA ASN A 198 10.45 -6.97 -6.89
C ASN A 198 9.73 -8.31 -7.15
N ASP A 199 10.18 -9.05 -8.17
CA ASP A 199 9.51 -10.26 -8.63
C ASP A 199 8.00 -10.03 -8.85
N LEU A 200 7.70 -8.92 -9.52
CA LEU A 200 6.35 -8.47 -9.78
C LEU A 200 5.68 -9.32 -10.85
N SER A 201 4.48 -9.78 -10.54
CA SER A 201 3.55 -10.36 -11.51
C SER A 201 2.18 -9.75 -11.29
N ILE A 202 1.60 -9.17 -12.33
CA ILE A 202 0.25 -8.59 -12.32
C ILE A 202 -0.57 -9.28 -13.38
N ARG A 203 -1.75 -9.76 -13.00
CA ARG A 203 -2.72 -10.34 -13.91
C ARG A 203 -4.05 -9.58 -13.85
N THR A 204 -4.53 -9.23 -15.00
CA THR A 204 -5.90 -8.78 -15.24
C THR A 204 -6.66 -9.89 -15.98
N ARG A 205 -7.83 -9.59 -16.55
CA ARG A 205 -8.55 -10.54 -17.42
C ARG A 205 -7.82 -10.83 -18.73
N GLU A 206 -7.11 -9.84 -19.26
CA GLU A 206 -6.56 -9.87 -20.62
C GLU A 206 -5.06 -9.60 -20.67
N SER A 207 -4.45 -9.13 -19.55
CA SER A 207 -3.05 -8.80 -19.49
C SER A 207 -2.32 -9.64 -18.44
N ASN A 208 -1.03 -9.87 -18.68
CA ASN A 208 -0.11 -10.51 -17.75
C ASN A 208 1.24 -9.77 -17.79
N LEU A 209 1.55 -9.06 -16.73
CA LEU A 209 2.78 -8.26 -16.61
C LEU A 209 3.73 -8.93 -15.65
N THR A 210 4.99 -9.09 -16.05
CA THR A 210 6.06 -9.62 -15.19
C THR A 210 7.26 -8.71 -15.22
N GLY A 211 7.94 -8.57 -14.06
CA GLY A 211 9.12 -7.74 -13.98
C GLY A 211 9.41 -7.18 -12.60
N ARG A 212 9.78 -5.93 -12.56
CA ARG A 212 10.02 -5.14 -11.34
C ARG A 212 9.61 -3.69 -11.55
N LEU A 213 9.20 -3.05 -10.46
CA LEU A 213 8.84 -1.63 -10.45
C LEU A 213 9.41 -0.96 -9.20
N ARG A 214 9.97 0.23 -9.34
CA ARG A 214 10.49 1.03 -8.26
C ARG A 214 10.13 2.50 -8.46
N PHE A 215 9.73 3.14 -7.38
CA PHE A 215 9.53 4.58 -7.27
C PHE A 215 10.56 5.14 -6.29
N ASP A 216 11.38 6.09 -6.74
CA ASP A 216 12.29 6.86 -5.89
C ASP A 216 11.72 8.26 -5.72
N TYR A 217 11.65 8.74 -4.48
CA TYR A 217 10.97 9.99 -4.17
C TYR A 217 11.56 10.70 -2.96
N ASN A 218 11.33 12.00 -2.91
CA ASN A 218 11.32 12.74 -1.66
C ASN A 218 9.85 12.96 -1.29
N ARG A 219 9.42 12.63 -0.08
CA ARG A 219 8.02 12.75 0.35
C ARG A 219 7.41 14.13 0.13
N LYS A 220 8.18 15.20 0.34
CA LYS A 220 7.74 16.57 0.09
C LYS A 220 7.39 16.84 -1.37
N ASP A 221 7.81 15.96 -2.26
CA ASP A 221 7.60 16.06 -3.70
C ASP A 221 6.40 15.25 -4.22
N PHE A 222 5.68 14.51 -3.35
CA PHE A 222 4.52 13.72 -3.78
C PHE A 222 3.42 14.53 -4.46
N LYS A 223 3.23 15.78 -4.07
CA LYS A 223 2.29 16.69 -4.77
C LYS A 223 2.68 16.98 -6.22
N TYR A 224 3.94 16.71 -6.58
CA TYR A 224 4.49 16.82 -7.92
C TYR A 224 4.86 15.44 -8.46
N PHE A 225 4.05 14.43 -8.17
CA PHE A 225 4.34 13.03 -8.49
C PHE A 225 4.76 12.85 -9.95
N GLU A 226 4.03 13.48 -10.87
CA GLU A 226 4.24 13.36 -12.32
C GLU A 226 5.60 13.91 -12.78
N ASP A 227 6.16 14.91 -12.05
CA ASP A 227 7.40 15.58 -12.41
C ASP A 227 8.62 15.12 -11.59
N LYS A 228 8.40 14.66 -10.36
CA LYS A 228 9.49 14.47 -9.40
C LYS A 228 9.68 13.05 -8.91
N VAL A 229 8.64 12.22 -8.91
CA VAL A 229 8.80 10.82 -8.54
C VAL A 229 9.45 10.07 -9.71
N ARG A 230 10.64 9.52 -9.45
CA ARG A 230 11.38 8.76 -10.44
C ARG A 230 10.86 7.32 -10.46
N ILE A 231 10.49 6.88 -11.64
CA ILE A 231 10.06 5.53 -11.93
C ILE A 231 11.22 4.77 -12.57
N THR A 232 11.47 3.58 -12.09
CA THR A 232 12.33 2.59 -12.75
C THR A 232 11.53 1.29 -12.84
N ALA A 233 11.33 0.78 -14.04
CA ALA A 233 10.63 -0.49 -14.25
C ALA A 233 11.37 -1.33 -15.28
N ASN A 234 11.25 -2.63 -15.15
CA ASN A 234 11.71 -3.59 -16.15
C ASN A 234 10.59 -4.60 -16.38
N LEU A 235 10.04 -4.61 -17.56
CA LEU A 235 9.04 -5.59 -18.00
C LEU A 235 9.75 -6.67 -18.83
N VAL A 236 9.43 -7.92 -18.55
CA VAL A 236 10.00 -9.09 -19.23
C VAL A 236 8.85 -10.06 -19.56
N ASP A 237 8.81 -10.54 -20.80
CA ASP A 237 7.79 -11.48 -21.27
C ASP A 237 6.35 -11.06 -20.89
N SER A 238 6.06 -9.77 -21.01
CA SER A 238 4.78 -9.19 -20.59
C SER A 238 3.80 -9.13 -21.74
N GLU A 239 2.54 -9.45 -21.43
CA GLU A 239 1.41 -9.36 -22.35
C GLU A 239 0.45 -8.27 -21.88
N ILE A 240 0.17 -7.28 -22.73
CA ILE A 240 -0.69 -6.14 -22.40
C ILE A 240 -1.82 -6.07 -23.42
N SER A 241 -3.04 -6.24 -22.97
CA SER A 241 -4.24 -5.99 -23.78
C SER A 241 -4.45 -4.49 -23.99
N PHE A 242 -4.76 -4.08 -25.21
CA PHE A 242 -5.13 -2.71 -25.49
C PHE A 242 -6.47 -2.32 -24.86
N ASN A 243 -7.36 -3.29 -24.62
CA ASN A 243 -8.60 -3.06 -23.87
C ASN A 243 -8.32 -2.62 -22.43
N ASP A 244 -7.32 -3.22 -21.78
CA ASP A 244 -6.90 -2.79 -20.43
C ASP A 244 -6.27 -1.40 -20.46
N LEU A 245 -5.44 -1.08 -21.47
CA LEU A 245 -4.88 0.25 -21.63
C LEU A 245 -5.97 1.30 -21.89
N ASN A 246 -6.99 0.98 -22.67
CA ASN A 246 -8.11 1.87 -22.96
C ASN A 246 -9.00 2.18 -21.74
N THR A 247 -8.83 1.49 -20.61
CA THR A 247 -9.40 1.92 -19.34
C THR A 247 -8.83 3.27 -18.87
N PHE A 248 -7.62 3.61 -19.32
CA PHE A 248 -6.91 4.83 -18.92
C PHE A 248 -6.68 5.81 -20.08
N TYR A 249 -6.67 5.31 -21.31
CA TYR A 249 -6.33 6.03 -22.55
C TYR A 249 -7.32 5.64 -23.63
N ASP A 250 -7.64 6.55 -24.54
CA ASP A 250 -8.60 6.28 -25.65
C ASP A 250 -7.90 6.11 -27.01
N GLU A 251 -6.55 6.03 -27.02
CA GLU A 251 -5.76 6.06 -28.26
C GLU A 251 -5.45 4.69 -28.85
N PHE A 252 -5.65 3.61 -28.11
CA PHE A 252 -5.27 2.26 -28.54
C PHE A 252 -6.42 1.59 -29.31
N GLY A 253 -6.06 0.79 -30.31
CA GLY A 253 -7.01 -0.08 -31.01
C GLY A 253 -7.61 -1.11 -30.04
N ALA A 254 -8.83 -1.56 -30.33
CA ALA A 254 -9.45 -2.61 -29.53
C ALA A 254 -8.97 -4.01 -29.96
N ASP A 255 -9.11 -4.96 -29.04
CA ASP A 255 -8.88 -6.40 -29.27
C ASP A 255 -7.46 -6.80 -29.71
N GLU A 256 -6.47 -5.95 -29.42
CA GLU A 256 -5.07 -6.26 -29.67
C GLU A 256 -4.31 -6.55 -28.36
N ILE A 257 -3.28 -7.40 -28.48
CA ILE A 257 -2.35 -7.71 -27.40
C ILE A 257 -0.95 -7.30 -27.85
N ALA A 258 -0.23 -6.57 -26.99
CA ALA A 258 1.18 -6.28 -27.15
C ALA A 258 2.02 -7.21 -26.26
N TYR A 259 3.01 -7.85 -26.85
CA TYR A 259 4.04 -8.63 -26.15
C TYR A 259 5.27 -7.73 -25.98
N ILE A 260 5.68 -7.46 -24.75
CA ILE A 260 6.61 -6.38 -24.45
C ILE A 260 7.72 -6.85 -23.52
N ASP A 261 8.97 -6.58 -23.96
CA ASP A 261 10.14 -6.43 -23.10
C ASP A 261 10.59 -4.97 -23.16
N ALA A 262 10.76 -4.32 -22.03
CA ALA A 262 11.22 -2.94 -21.99
C ALA A 262 11.75 -2.54 -20.60
N GLU A 263 12.71 -1.63 -20.59
CA GLU A 263 13.19 -0.95 -19.39
C GLU A 263 12.68 0.49 -19.40
N PHE A 264 12.02 0.91 -18.30
CA PHE A 264 11.51 2.27 -18.15
C PHE A 264 12.31 3.03 -17.11
N SER A 265 12.59 4.29 -17.38
CA SER A 265 13.26 5.19 -16.42
C SER A 265 12.84 6.64 -16.65
N GLY A 266 12.65 7.40 -15.56
CA GLY A 266 12.31 8.81 -15.63
C GLY A 266 11.16 9.17 -14.69
N THR A 267 10.45 10.25 -14.98
CA THR A 267 9.20 10.66 -14.32
C THR A 267 8.03 10.43 -15.26
N LEU A 268 6.79 10.49 -14.78
CA LEU A 268 5.63 10.32 -15.67
C LEU A 268 5.63 11.31 -16.84
N ASN A 269 6.00 12.57 -16.58
CA ASN A 269 6.04 13.61 -17.62
C ASN A 269 7.32 13.55 -18.51
N ASN A 270 8.30 12.73 -18.15
CA ASN A 270 9.51 12.53 -18.93
C ASN A 270 10.03 11.10 -18.76
N LEU A 271 9.29 10.17 -19.33
CA LEU A 271 9.58 8.75 -19.25
C LEU A 271 10.34 8.29 -20.50
N LYS A 272 11.39 7.50 -20.28
CA LYS A 272 12.12 6.82 -21.35
C LYS A 272 11.87 5.32 -21.24
N ALA A 273 11.60 4.69 -22.37
CA ALA A 273 11.63 3.25 -22.51
C ALA A 273 12.84 2.88 -23.36
N THR A 274 13.72 2.04 -22.86
CA THR A 274 14.93 1.57 -23.54
C THR A 274 14.87 0.06 -23.75
N ASN A 275 15.64 -0.43 -24.71
CA ASN A 275 15.68 -1.85 -25.08
C ASN A 275 14.28 -2.41 -25.41
N VAL A 276 13.39 -1.57 -25.93
CA VAL A 276 12.02 -1.96 -26.24
C VAL A 276 12.00 -3.02 -27.32
N LYS A 277 11.35 -4.13 -27.02
CA LYS A 277 10.92 -5.14 -27.98
C LYS A 277 9.42 -5.30 -27.80
N ALA A 278 8.66 -4.78 -28.73
CA ALA A 278 7.21 -4.90 -28.70
C ALA A 278 6.70 -5.50 -30.00
N ASN A 279 5.83 -6.50 -29.88
CA ASN A 279 5.13 -7.12 -31.00
C ASN A 279 3.66 -7.12 -30.68
N THR A 280 2.81 -6.74 -31.64
CA THR A 280 1.37 -6.83 -31.45
C THR A 280 0.77 -8.04 -32.16
N SER A 281 -0.41 -8.46 -31.75
CA SER A 281 -1.21 -9.49 -32.42
C SER A 281 -1.50 -9.14 -33.89
N ALA A 282 -1.60 -7.84 -34.24
CA ALA A 282 -1.72 -7.32 -35.61
C ALA A 282 -0.40 -7.31 -36.41
N ARG A 283 0.67 -7.92 -35.86
CA ARG A 283 2.00 -8.02 -36.48
C ARG A 283 2.80 -6.71 -36.58
N THR A 284 2.43 -5.68 -35.84
CA THR A 284 3.28 -4.48 -35.66
C THR A 284 4.47 -4.85 -34.79
N ARG A 285 5.67 -4.38 -35.16
CA ARG A 285 6.91 -4.61 -34.41
C ARG A 285 7.60 -3.29 -34.14
N ILE A 286 7.98 -3.08 -32.88
CA ILE A 286 8.70 -1.91 -32.43
C ILE A 286 9.98 -2.38 -31.74
N TYR A 287 11.12 -1.87 -32.17
CA TYR A 287 12.43 -2.14 -31.60
C TYR A 287 13.16 -0.81 -31.45
N GLY A 288 13.73 -0.55 -30.30
CA GLY A 288 14.53 0.65 -30.05
C GLY A 288 14.17 1.36 -28.75
N ASP A 289 14.51 2.63 -28.70
CA ASP A 289 14.27 3.48 -27.53
C ASP A 289 13.16 4.48 -27.83
N LEU A 290 12.28 4.67 -26.87
CA LEU A 290 11.14 5.58 -26.94
C LEU A 290 11.26 6.64 -25.84
N SER A 291 10.77 7.83 -26.09
CA SER A 291 10.67 8.90 -25.10
C SER A 291 9.26 9.47 -25.10
N PHE A 292 8.67 9.51 -23.93
CA PHE A 292 7.36 10.08 -23.68
C PHE A 292 7.55 11.38 -22.91
N LYS A 293 7.02 12.48 -23.46
CA LYS A 293 7.08 13.81 -22.85
C LYS A 293 5.70 14.43 -22.92
N ASN A 294 5.18 14.83 -21.79
CA ASN A 294 3.96 15.64 -21.67
C ASN A 294 4.34 17.12 -21.45
#